data_bbd44eb55591872159664fb793bc85bd
#
_entry.id   bbd44eb55591872159664fb793bc85bd
#
_cell.length_a   1.000
_cell.length_b   1.000
_cell.length_c   1.000
_cell.angle_alpha   90.00
_cell.angle_beta   90.00
_cell.angle_gamma   90.00
#
_symmetry.space_group_name_H-M   'P 1'
#
loop_
_entity.id
_entity.type
_entity.pdbx_description
1 polymer ?
#
loop_
_entity_poly.entity_id
_entity_poly.type
_entity_poly.pdbx_seq_one_letter_code
_entity_poly.pdbx_strand_id
1 'polypeptide(L)'
;MAENTTSLSANELAFNSDPLSPSPAMRSGQLPRLASLELIIFSLVGLVASWQLWRTEVIHRSQPDRGLGCSINNVVDCRGAMESATGHLLFGIPNSIFGIIAFAVLNVAGIYLLCGGRVPKWGLSIFVLGTSAGLGAVLFFLATSVFQLRSLCPYCFLTWVATIFLAWLSYALWVRTTASPTRPLNGARRLVVGYWWLGALLSVAIVVTVLFAAFGLQIFVSNLRCKRWTGNLWTSKQRTRR
;
A
#
# COMPACT_ATOMS: atom_id res chain seq x y z
N MET A 1 42.22 7.53 -38.24
CA MET A 1 41.25 7.30 -37.18
C MET A 1 39.90 7.05 -37.87
N ALA A 2 39.52 5.81 -38.01
CA ALA A 2 38.26 5.44 -38.67
C ALA A 2 37.11 5.63 -37.68
N GLU A 3 36.22 6.55 -38.00
CA GLU A 3 35.00 6.86 -37.32
C GLU A 3 34.06 5.63 -37.39
N ASN A 4 33.97 4.93 -36.26
CA ASN A 4 33.13 3.76 -36.12
C ASN A 4 31.66 4.25 -35.99
N THR A 5 31.10 4.75 -37.08
CA THR A 5 29.66 4.99 -37.21
C THR A 5 28.98 3.65 -37.34
N THR A 6 28.78 2.98 -36.19
CA THR A 6 27.95 1.78 -36.11
C THR A 6 26.56 2.19 -36.57
N SER A 7 26.13 1.78 -37.75
CA SER A 7 24.77 1.97 -38.27
C SER A 7 23.82 1.27 -37.27
N LEU A 8 23.16 2.05 -36.43
CA LEU A 8 22.13 1.56 -35.53
C LEU A 8 21.07 0.82 -36.38
N SER A 9 20.73 -0.37 -35.96
CA SER A 9 19.66 -1.12 -36.63
C SER A 9 18.34 -0.35 -36.55
N ALA A 10 17.45 -0.50 -37.53
CA ALA A 10 16.13 0.16 -37.51
C ALA A 10 15.35 -0.10 -36.22
N ASN A 11 15.53 -1.28 -35.61
CA ASN A 11 14.93 -1.64 -34.32
C ASN A 11 15.51 -0.83 -33.14
N GLU A 12 16.80 -0.51 -33.16
CA GLU A 12 17.43 0.30 -32.13
C GLU A 12 17.01 1.77 -32.24
N LEU A 13 16.87 2.27 -33.47
CA LEU A 13 16.35 3.61 -33.72
C LEU A 13 14.91 3.74 -33.22
N ALA A 14 14.04 2.79 -33.57
CA ALA A 14 12.65 2.75 -33.11
C ALA A 14 12.56 2.62 -31.58
N PHE A 15 13.42 1.82 -30.94
CA PHE A 15 13.47 1.68 -29.48
C PHE A 15 13.92 2.96 -28.80
N ASN A 16 14.92 3.65 -29.33
CA ASN A 16 15.45 4.88 -28.74
C ASN A 16 14.51 6.08 -28.93
N SER A 17 13.64 6.08 -29.93
CA SER A 17 12.62 7.12 -30.16
C SER A 17 11.35 6.92 -29.32
N ASP A 18 11.14 5.75 -28.68
CA ASP A 18 9.97 5.48 -27.86
C ASP A 18 10.08 6.25 -26.50
N PRO A 19 9.14 7.14 -26.16
CA PRO A 19 9.18 7.93 -24.93
C PRO A 19 9.09 7.08 -23.66
N LEU A 20 8.58 5.86 -23.73
CA LEU A 20 8.50 4.91 -22.62
C LEU A 20 9.77 4.08 -22.45
N SER A 21 10.69 4.11 -23.43
CA SER A 21 11.96 3.40 -23.33
C SER A 21 12.83 3.97 -22.20
N PRO A 22 13.74 3.17 -21.60
CA PRO A 22 14.63 3.67 -20.58
C PRO A 22 15.62 4.67 -21.19
N SER A 23 15.66 5.89 -20.62
CA SER A 23 16.64 6.91 -21.00
C SER A 23 18.07 6.42 -20.71
N PRO A 24 19.11 7.01 -21.35
CA PRO A 24 20.51 6.68 -21.04
C PRO A 24 20.83 6.81 -19.55
N ALA A 25 20.26 7.80 -18.87
CA ALA A 25 20.39 7.98 -17.42
C ALA A 25 19.76 6.83 -16.63
N MET A 26 18.60 6.30 -17.06
CA MET A 26 17.98 5.13 -16.42
C MET A 26 18.80 3.85 -16.64
N ARG A 27 19.43 3.71 -17.80
CA ARG A 27 20.34 2.58 -18.08
C ARG A 27 21.57 2.58 -17.18
N SER A 28 22.04 3.77 -16.75
CA SER A 28 23.11 3.94 -15.77
C SER A 28 22.66 3.86 -14.30
N GLY A 29 21.38 3.57 -14.05
CA GLY A 29 20.81 3.40 -12.72
C GLY A 29 20.23 4.68 -12.09
N GLN A 30 20.17 5.79 -12.80
CA GLN A 30 19.46 7.00 -12.33
C GLN A 30 17.96 6.88 -12.59
N LEU A 31 17.14 7.18 -11.60
CA LEU A 31 15.70 7.21 -11.77
C LEU A 31 15.21 8.62 -12.14
N PRO A 32 14.04 8.73 -12.82
CA PRO A 32 13.43 10.02 -13.08
C PRO A 32 13.13 10.77 -11.77
N ARG A 33 13.34 12.08 -11.75
CA ARG A 33 13.09 12.91 -10.56
C ARG A 33 11.65 12.77 -10.04
N LEU A 34 10.67 12.66 -10.94
CA LEU A 34 9.27 12.44 -10.56
C LEU A 34 9.10 11.12 -9.79
N ALA A 35 9.69 10.02 -10.27
CA ALA A 35 9.60 8.74 -9.56
C ALA A 35 10.28 8.80 -8.18
N SER A 36 11.37 9.56 -8.03
CA SER A 36 12.01 9.77 -6.73
C SER A 36 11.14 10.60 -5.79
N LEU A 37 10.46 11.63 -6.29
CA LEU A 37 9.50 12.41 -5.51
C LEU A 37 8.28 11.59 -5.08
N GLU A 38 7.72 10.79 -5.97
CA GLU A 38 6.62 9.87 -5.66
C GLU A 38 7.03 8.86 -4.58
N LEU A 39 8.24 8.29 -4.70
CA LEU A 39 8.81 7.41 -3.69
C LEU A 39 8.91 8.10 -2.33
N ILE A 40 9.39 9.35 -2.27
CA ILE A 40 9.47 10.14 -1.03
C ILE A 40 8.09 10.42 -0.46
N ILE A 41 7.13 10.86 -1.28
CA ILE A 41 5.78 11.23 -0.81
C ILE A 41 5.08 10.02 -0.21
N PHE A 42 5.00 8.90 -0.93
CA PHE A 42 4.29 7.71 -0.45
C PHE A 42 5.01 7.04 0.72
N SER A 43 6.34 7.00 0.72
CA SER A 43 7.09 6.50 1.89
C SER A 43 6.92 7.39 3.11
N LEU A 44 6.83 8.71 2.95
CA LEU A 44 6.58 9.65 4.05
C LEU A 44 5.15 9.45 4.63
N VAL A 45 4.15 9.30 3.77
CA VAL A 45 2.77 8.99 4.21
C VAL A 45 2.74 7.69 5.02
N GLY A 46 3.37 6.63 4.51
CA GLY A 46 3.46 5.35 5.22
C GLY A 46 4.23 5.45 6.54
N LEU A 47 5.33 6.21 6.56
CA LEU A 47 6.15 6.45 7.75
C LEU A 47 5.36 7.17 8.85
N VAL A 48 4.69 8.28 8.49
CA VAL A 48 3.87 9.05 9.44
C VAL A 48 2.71 8.20 9.97
N ALA A 49 2.04 7.45 9.11
CA ALA A 49 0.94 6.57 9.53
C ALA A 49 1.43 5.46 10.47
N SER A 50 2.56 4.82 10.17
CA SER A 50 3.17 3.79 11.03
C SER A 50 3.63 4.36 12.36
N TRP A 51 4.20 5.58 12.37
CA TRP A 51 4.60 6.29 13.58
C TRP A 51 3.39 6.61 14.46
N GLN A 52 2.30 7.12 13.89
CA GLN A 52 1.08 7.41 14.63
C GLN A 52 0.45 6.14 15.22
N LEU A 53 0.48 5.04 14.48
CA LEU A 53 0.01 3.75 14.98
C LEU A 53 0.84 3.29 16.17
N TRP A 54 2.17 3.31 16.08
CA TRP A 54 3.08 2.97 17.17
C TRP A 54 2.86 3.86 18.40
N ARG A 55 2.79 5.18 18.20
CA ARG A 55 2.53 6.14 19.26
C ARG A 55 1.22 5.85 19.99
N THR A 56 0.16 5.56 19.24
CA THR A 56 -1.16 5.24 19.79
C THR A 56 -1.12 3.95 20.61
N GLU A 57 -0.37 2.96 20.15
CA GLU A 57 -0.17 1.70 20.86
C GLU A 57 0.57 1.90 22.18
N VAL A 58 1.65 2.69 22.21
CA VAL A 58 2.38 3.03 23.43
C VAL A 58 1.47 3.75 24.45
N ILE A 59 0.65 4.70 23.98
CA ILE A 59 -0.31 5.41 24.84
C ILE A 59 -1.35 4.44 25.40
N HIS A 60 -1.89 3.54 24.58
CA HIS A 60 -2.89 2.56 25.03
C HIS A 60 -2.33 1.61 26.08
N ARG A 61 -1.08 1.18 25.95
CA ARG A 61 -0.41 0.32 26.95
C ARG A 61 -0.14 1.05 28.28
N SER A 62 0.14 2.34 28.22
CA SER A 62 0.44 3.14 29.44
C SER A 62 -0.82 3.65 30.13
N GLN A 63 -1.90 3.90 29.38
CA GLN A 63 -3.17 4.45 29.87
C GLN A 63 -4.37 3.76 29.19
N PRO A 64 -4.77 2.55 29.63
CA PRO A 64 -5.81 1.75 28.95
C PRO A 64 -7.20 2.45 28.92
N ASP A 65 -7.50 3.26 29.92
CA ASP A 65 -8.78 3.96 30.07
C ASP A 65 -8.88 5.24 29.23
N ARG A 66 -7.78 5.68 28.63
CA ARG A 66 -7.77 6.88 27.79
C ARG A 66 -8.39 6.59 26.43
N GLY A 67 -9.35 7.42 26.03
CA GLY A 67 -9.92 7.35 24.69
C GLY A 67 -8.85 7.51 23.61
N LEU A 68 -8.84 6.60 22.64
CA LEU A 68 -7.90 6.65 21.50
C LEU A 68 -8.42 7.62 20.45
N GLY A 69 -7.57 8.53 19.96
CA GLY A 69 -7.93 9.51 18.94
C GLY A 69 -8.27 8.89 17.56
N CYS A 70 -8.02 7.60 17.37
CA CYS A 70 -8.37 6.84 16.17
C CYS A 70 -9.63 5.97 16.32
N SER A 71 -10.26 5.95 17.50
CA SER A 71 -11.52 5.25 17.76
C SER A 71 -12.67 6.24 17.62
N ILE A 72 -13.33 6.23 16.47
CA ILE A 72 -14.43 7.15 16.13
C ILE A 72 -15.78 6.49 16.41
N ASN A 73 -15.89 5.19 16.10
CA ASN A 73 -17.09 4.38 16.31
C ASN A 73 -16.72 2.87 16.33
N ASN A 74 -17.71 1.99 16.55
CA ASN A 74 -17.50 0.53 16.63
C ASN A 74 -16.92 -0.11 15.35
N VAL A 75 -16.90 0.59 14.21
CA VAL A 75 -16.37 0.11 12.93
C VAL A 75 -14.97 0.68 12.68
N VAL A 76 -14.76 1.95 13.05
CA VAL A 76 -13.46 2.64 12.91
C VAL A 76 -12.81 2.68 14.27
N ASP A 77 -12.00 1.67 14.56
CA ASP A 77 -11.32 1.49 15.85
C ASP A 77 -9.93 0.87 15.68
N CYS A 78 -8.93 1.49 16.31
CA CYS A 78 -7.57 0.98 16.32
C CYS A 78 -7.34 -0.08 17.41
N ARG A 79 -8.19 -0.14 18.46
CA ARG A 79 -8.01 -1.01 19.62
C ARG A 79 -7.98 -2.49 19.20
N GLY A 80 -8.94 -2.92 18.40
CA GLY A 80 -9.00 -4.30 17.91
C GLY A 80 -7.73 -4.75 17.19
N ALA A 81 -7.12 -3.86 16.39
CA ALA A 81 -5.88 -4.16 15.69
C ALA A 81 -4.67 -4.26 16.65
N MET A 82 -4.64 -3.45 17.71
CA MET A 82 -3.53 -3.43 18.69
C MET A 82 -3.59 -4.59 19.70
N GLU A 83 -4.80 -4.99 20.12
CA GLU A 83 -4.99 -6.08 21.09
C GLU A 83 -4.95 -7.46 20.43
N SER A 84 -5.03 -7.53 19.11
CA SER A 84 -5.01 -8.79 18.37
C SER A 84 -3.60 -9.41 18.32
N ALA A 85 -3.53 -10.75 18.35
CA ALA A 85 -2.28 -11.47 18.12
C ALA A 85 -1.66 -11.14 16.75
N THR A 86 -2.48 -10.76 15.76
CA THR A 86 -2.04 -10.34 14.43
C THR A 86 -1.36 -8.96 14.42
N GLY A 87 -1.58 -8.12 15.43
CA GLY A 87 -0.84 -6.86 15.64
C GLY A 87 0.63 -7.07 16.02
N HIS A 88 1.00 -8.26 16.48
CA HIS A 88 2.32 -8.63 17.01
C HIS A 88 2.84 -9.93 16.39
N LEU A 89 2.79 -10.04 15.06
CA LEU A 89 3.08 -11.29 14.32
C LEU A 89 4.52 -11.77 14.47
N LEU A 90 5.49 -10.87 14.57
CA LEU A 90 6.91 -11.22 14.62
C LEU A 90 7.45 -11.01 16.04
N PHE A 91 7.70 -12.11 16.75
CA PHE A 91 8.35 -12.13 18.08
C PHE A 91 7.69 -11.22 19.14
N GLY A 92 6.40 -10.95 19.04
CA GLY A 92 5.71 -10.04 19.95
C GLY A 92 6.02 -8.55 19.74
N ILE A 93 6.74 -8.21 18.66
CA ILE A 93 7.05 -6.83 18.29
C ILE A 93 5.85 -6.24 17.54
N PRO A 94 5.43 -4.98 17.86
CA PRO A 94 4.39 -4.31 17.10
C PRO A 94 4.69 -4.20 15.62
N ASN A 95 3.74 -4.57 14.76
CA ASN A 95 3.91 -4.50 13.31
C ASN A 95 4.16 -3.07 12.81
N SER A 96 3.74 -2.06 13.58
CA SER A 96 4.00 -0.64 13.32
C SER A 96 5.50 -0.32 13.25
N ILE A 97 6.34 -0.98 14.06
CA ILE A 97 7.80 -0.78 14.04
C ILE A 97 8.42 -1.25 12.74
N PHE A 98 7.97 -2.41 12.22
CA PHE A 98 8.42 -2.89 10.90
C PHE A 98 8.01 -1.92 9.78
N GLY A 99 6.80 -1.35 9.87
CA GLY A 99 6.35 -0.29 8.97
C GLY A 99 7.25 0.94 9.03
N ILE A 100 7.58 1.44 10.22
CA ILE A 100 8.47 2.58 10.42
C ILE A 100 9.83 2.32 9.75
N ILE A 101 10.45 1.17 10.00
CA ILE A 101 11.76 0.82 9.44
C ILE A 101 11.69 0.75 7.91
N ALA A 102 10.69 0.02 7.38
CA ALA A 102 10.55 -0.16 5.94
C ALA A 102 10.34 1.17 5.20
N PHE A 103 9.40 2.00 5.67
CA PHE A 103 9.12 3.28 5.05
C PHE A 103 10.25 4.30 5.25
N ALA A 104 10.98 4.27 6.37
CA ALA A 104 12.16 5.10 6.59
C ALA A 104 13.27 4.77 5.59
N VAL A 105 13.56 3.49 5.37
CA VAL A 105 14.54 3.03 4.38
C VAL A 105 14.14 3.49 2.98
N LEU A 106 12.86 3.34 2.60
CA LEU A 106 12.37 3.79 1.30
C LEU A 106 12.43 5.32 1.14
N ASN A 107 12.17 6.06 2.21
CA ASN A 107 12.25 7.53 2.21
C ASN A 107 13.71 7.99 1.99
N VAL A 108 14.65 7.43 2.74
CA VAL A 108 16.08 7.73 2.57
C VAL A 108 16.56 7.34 1.17
N ALA A 109 16.14 6.19 0.64
CA ALA A 109 16.44 5.78 -0.73
C ALA A 109 15.87 6.78 -1.75
N GLY A 110 14.65 7.27 -1.56
CA GLY A 110 14.04 8.28 -2.41
C GLY A 110 14.84 9.60 -2.42
N ILE A 111 15.26 10.06 -1.26
CA ILE A 111 16.11 11.27 -1.12
C ILE A 111 17.46 11.07 -1.82
N TYR A 112 18.11 9.92 -1.60
CA TYR A 112 19.38 9.58 -2.25
C TYR A 112 19.24 9.62 -3.79
N LEU A 113 18.15 9.07 -4.32
CA LEU A 113 17.87 9.06 -5.75
C LEU A 113 17.56 10.46 -6.30
N LEU A 114 16.83 11.28 -5.54
CA LEU A 114 16.53 12.66 -5.92
C LEU A 114 17.80 13.50 -6.02
N CYS A 115 18.79 13.24 -5.16
CA CYS A 115 20.13 13.87 -5.20
C CYS A 115 21.01 13.34 -6.34
N GLY A 116 20.47 12.52 -7.25
CA GLY A 116 21.23 11.99 -8.39
C GLY A 116 21.94 10.67 -8.11
N GLY A 117 21.62 10.00 -7.01
CA GLY A 117 22.11 8.67 -6.68
C GLY A 117 21.74 7.64 -7.76
N ARG A 118 22.47 6.54 -7.78
CA ARG A 118 22.29 5.44 -8.74
C ARG A 118 21.92 4.16 -8.02
N VAL A 119 20.90 3.45 -8.54
CA VAL A 119 20.50 2.14 -8.04
C VAL A 119 21.00 1.08 -9.01
N PRO A 120 21.77 0.08 -8.55
CA PRO A 120 22.12 -1.07 -9.37
C PRO A 120 20.85 -1.88 -9.71
N LYS A 121 20.88 -2.65 -10.80
CA LYS A 121 19.73 -3.45 -11.25
C LYS A 121 19.23 -4.42 -10.17
N TRP A 122 20.13 -5.00 -9.38
CA TRP A 122 19.75 -5.87 -8.26
C TRP A 122 19.00 -5.11 -7.15
N GLY A 123 19.37 -3.86 -6.88
CA GLY A 123 18.70 -3.02 -5.89
C GLY A 123 17.24 -2.74 -6.28
N LEU A 124 16.97 -2.52 -7.58
CA LEU A 124 15.61 -2.37 -8.06
C LEU A 124 14.79 -3.68 -7.94
N SER A 125 15.43 -4.83 -8.15
CA SER A 125 14.79 -6.14 -7.93
C SER A 125 14.44 -6.37 -6.46
N ILE A 126 15.33 -5.98 -5.53
CA ILE A 126 15.04 -6.01 -4.09
C ILE A 126 13.87 -5.07 -3.74
N PHE A 127 13.82 -3.89 -4.36
CA PHE A 127 12.72 -2.96 -4.16
C PHE A 127 11.37 -3.57 -4.58
N VAL A 128 11.31 -4.20 -5.75
CA VAL A 128 10.11 -4.93 -6.23
C VAL A 128 9.75 -6.08 -5.28
N LEU A 129 10.73 -6.87 -4.85
CA LEU A 129 10.49 -8.00 -3.95
C LEU A 129 9.94 -7.51 -2.60
N GLY A 130 10.56 -6.47 -2.02
CA GLY A 130 10.13 -5.87 -0.76
C GLY A 130 8.72 -5.29 -0.82
N THR A 131 8.39 -4.54 -1.88
CA THR A 131 7.04 -4.00 -2.06
C THR A 131 6.00 -5.07 -2.37
N SER A 132 6.38 -6.16 -3.04
CA SER A 132 5.51 -7.32 -3.26
C SER A 132 5.21 -8.07 -1.96
N ALA A 133 6.22 -8.24 -1.09
CA ALA A 133 6.03 -8.76 0.26
C ALA A 133 5.11 -7.84 1.09
N GLY A 134 5.29 -6.52 0.97
CA GLY A 134 4.39 -5.53 1.55
C GLY A 134 2.95 -5.66 1.08
N LEU A 135 2.71 -5.90 -0.22
CA LEU A 135 1.36 -6.19 -0.73
C LEU A 135 0.78 -7.48 -0.14
N GLY A 136 1.59 -8.52 0.01
CA GLY A 136 1.18 -9.74 0.72
C GLY A 136 0.72 -9.45 2.14
N ALA A 137 1.46 -8.62 2.88
CA ALA A 137 1.08 -8.16 4.20
C ALA A 137 -0.23 -7.35 4.18
N VAL A 138 -0.41 -6.44 3.21
CA VAL A 138 -1.68 -5.69 3.03
C VAL A 138 -2.86 -6.63 2.86
N LEU A 139 -2.76 -7.64 1.98
CA LEU A 139 -3.82 -8.62 1.76
C LEU A 139 -4.11 -9.44 3.03
N PHE A 140 -3.08 -9.85 3.75
CA PHE A 140 -3.22 -10.56 5.02
C PHE A 140 -3.95 -9.71 6.07
N PHE A 141 -3.54 -8.45 6.27
CA PHE A 141 -4.20 -7.56 7.24
C PHE A 141 -5.60 -7.13 6.80
N LEU A 142 -5.85 -6.98 5.50
CA LEU A 142 -7.18 -6.75 4.96
C LEU A 142 -8.12 -7.92 5.31
N ALA A 143 -7.68 -9.15 5.05
CA ALA A 143 -8.44 -10.35 5.40
C ALA A 143 -8.70 -10.42 6.91
N THR A 144 -7.69 -10.17 7.74
CA THR A 144 -7.81 -10.14 9.21
C THR A 144 -8.81 -9.07 9.66
N SER A 145 -8.74 -7.85 9.12
CA SER A 145 -9.67 -6.76 9.46
C SER A 145 -11.12 -7.12 9.13
N VAL A 146 -11.35 -7.76 7.99
CA VAL A 146 -12.70 -8.12 7.52
C VAL A 146 -13.27 -9.33 8.30
N PHE A 147 -12.48 -10.40 8.44
CA PHE A 147 -12.99 -11.68 8.95
C PHE A 147 -12.85 -11.85 10.46
N GLN A 148 -11.80 -11.31 11.06
CA GLN A 148 -11.49 -11.51 12.48
C GLN A 148 -11.85 -10.29 13.33
N LEU A 149 -11.27 -9.12 13.02
CA LEU A 149 -11.39 -7.93 13.86
C LEU A 149 -12.71 -7.20 13.70
N ARG A 150 -13.30 -7.26 12.51
CA ARG A 150 -14.52 -6.51 12.14
C ARG A 150 -14.44 -5.01 12.43
N SER A 151 -13.23 -4.48 12.42
CA SER A 151 -12.93 -3.07 12.63
C SER A 151 -11.82 -2.61 11.67
N LEU A 152 -11.82 -1.34 11.31
CA LEU A 152 -10.86 -0.71 10.43
C LEU A 152 -10.03 0.31 11.19
N CYS A 153 -8.72 0.11 11.19
CA CYS A 153 -7.77 1.10 11.68
C CYS A 153 -7.45 2.11 10.56
N PRO A 154 -7.72 3.42 10.73
CA PRO A 154 -7.45 4.43 9.69
C PRO A 154 -5.97 4.56 9.36
N TYR A 155 -5.08 4.41 10.33
CA TYR A 155 -3.63 4.45 10.09
C TYR A 155 -3.16 3.22 9.29
N CYS A 156 -3.73 2.03 9.56
CA CYS A 156 -3.44 0.84 8.77
C CYS A 156 -3.88 1.04 7.31
N PHE A 157 -5.05 1.64 7.09
CA PHE A 157 -5.51 1.94 5.74
C PHE A 157 -4.56 2.87 4.99
N LEU A 158 -4.03 3.92 5.64
CA LEU A 158 -3.04 4.81 5.04
C LEU A 158 -1.74 4.08 4.66
N THR A 159 -1.26 3.16 5.51
CA THR A 159 -0.08 2.34 5.17
C THR A 159 -0.34 1.41 3.99
N TRP A 160 -1.56 0.86 3.87
CA TRP A 160 -1.95 0.02 2.73
C TRP A 160 -1.94 0.81 1.42
N VAL A 161 -2.56 2.00 1.42
CA VAL A 161 -2.55 2.89 0.25
C VAL A 161 -1.11 3.23 -0.16
N ALA A 162 -0.27 3.65 0.78
CA ALA A 162 1.13 3.94 0.51
C ALA A 162 1.87 2.73 -0.09
N THR A 163 1.69 1.54 0.47
CA THR A 163 2.31 0.29 -0.02
C THR A 163 1.85 -0.06 -1.43
N ILE A 164 0.55 0.08 -1.74
CA ILE A 164 0.00 -0.19 -3.07
C ILE A 164 0.64 0.74 -4.11
N PHE A 165 0.71 2.05 -3.85
CA PHE A 165 1.35 2.98 -4.77
C PHE A 165 2.84 2.69 -4.97
N LEU A 166 3.57 2.41 -3.90
CA LEU A 166 4.99 2.04 -3.97
C LEU A 166 5.23 0.73 -4.73
N ALA A 167 4.34 -0.25 -4.61
CA ALA A 167 4.44 -1.50 -5.34
C ALA A 167 4.23 -1.29 -6.85
N TRP A 168 3.21 -0.55 -7.25
CA TRP A 168 2.99 -0.23 -8.67
C TRP A 168 4.11 0.61 -9.27
N LEU A 169 4.62 1.60 -8.52
CA LEU A 169 5.76 2.41 -8.92
C LEU A 169 7.02 1.54 -9.12
N SER A 170 7.33 0.68 -8.15
CA SER A 170 8.50 -0.20 -8.22
C SER A 170 8.42 -1.15 -9.41
N TYR A 171 7.25 -1.73 -9.65
CA TYR A 171 7.02 -2.63 -10.77
C TYR A 171 7.13 -1.91 -12.12
N ALA A 172 6.55 -0.72 -12.25
CA ALA A 172 6.67 0.09 -13.46
C ALA A 172 8.13 0.47 -13.77
N LEU A 173 8.89 0.87 -12.75
CA LEU A 173 10.31 1.16 -12.89
C LEU A 173 11.12 -0.07 -13.29
N TRP A 174 10.84 -1.22 -12.68
CA TRP A 174 11.51 -2.48 -13.00
C TRP A 174 11.21 -2.92 -14.44
N VAL A 175 9.96 -2.89 -14.87
CA VAL A 175 9.54 -3.21 -16.24
C VAL A 175 10.22 -2.27 -17.24
N ARG A 176 10.29 -0.98 -16.92
CA ARG A 176 10.94 0.03 -17.79
C ARG A 176 12.44 -0.19 -17.90
N THR A 177 13.13 -0.41 -16.79
CA THR A 177 14.61 -0.58 -16.78
C THR A 177 15.07 -1.90 -17.37
N THR A 178 14.19 -2.94 -17.39
CA THR A 178 14.48 -4.23 -18.02
C THR A 178 14.15 -4.27 -19.51
N ALA A 179 13.58 -3.19 -20.07
CA ALA A 179 13.33 -3.08 -21.49
C ALA A 179 14.65 -2.92 -22.27
N SER A 180 14.75 -3.60 -23.43
CA SER A 180 15.91 -3.57 -24.33
C SER A 180 15.43 -3.68 -25.78
N PRO A 181 16.27 -3.39 -26.79
CA PRO A 181 15.92 -3.59 -28.20
C PRO A 181 15.47 -5.03 -28.51
N THR A 182 16.01 -6.02 -27.79
CA THR A 182 15.64 -7.44 -27.92
C THR A 182 14.37 -7.81 -27.16
N ARG A 183 13.96 -6.99 -26.17
CA ARG A 183 12.73 -7.14 -25.36
C ARG A 183 12.03 -5.80 -25.26
N PRO A 184 11.42 -5.30 -26.32
CA PRO A 184 10.77 -4.00 -26.32
C PRO A 184 9.53 -3.99 -25.41
N LEU A 185 9.10 -2.78 -25.02
CA LEU A 185 7.84 -2.58 -24.32
C LEU A 185 6.69 -2.82 -25.30
N ASN A 186 5.93 -3.89 -25.11
CA ASN A 186 4.77 -4.23 -25.92
C ASN A 186 3.53 -4.46 -25.03
N GLY A 187 2.34 -4.25 -25.61
CA GLY A 187 1.06 -4.57 -24.97
C GLY A 187 0.98 -4.21 -23.49
N ALA A 188 0.80 -5.21 -22.62
CA ALA A 188 0.62 -5.04 -21.19
C ALA A 188 1.79 -4.30 -20.49
N ARG A 189 3.04 -4.49 -20.95
CA ARG A 189 4.20 -3.79 -20.38
C ARG A 189 4.14 -2.29 -20.61
N ARG A 190 3.66 -1.83 -21.77
CA ARG A 190 3.44 -0.40 -22.05
C ARG A 190 2.36 0.18 -21.17
N LEU A 191 1.27 -0.56 -20.95
CA LEU A 191 0.19 -0.14 -20.06
C LEU A 191 0.69 0.02 -18.62
N VAL A 192 1.48 -0.93 -18.11
CA VAL A 192 2.05 -0.85 -16.77
C VAL A 192 2.97 0.37 -16.62
N VAL A 193 3.85 0.63 -17.59
CA VAL A 193 4.79 1.76 -17.51
C VAL A 193 4.08 3.11 -17.68
N GLY A 194 3.11 3.19 -18.61
CA GLY A 194 2.41 4.45 -18.93
C GLY A 194 1.31 4.82 -17.93
N TYR A 195 0.65 3.82 -17.35
CA TYR A 195 -0.57 3.99 -16.55
C TYR A 195 -0.48 3.32 -15.17
N TRP A 196 0.72 3.17 -14.60
CA TRP A 196 0.93 2.52 -13.31
C TRP A 196 0.06 3.14 -12.17
N TRP A 197 -0.15 4.44 -12.21
CA TRP A 197 -0.99 5.16 -11.24
C TRP A 197 -2.47 4.75 -11.32
N LEU A 198 -2.99 4.41 -12.51
CA LEU A 198 -4.34 3.86 -12.67
C LEU A 198 -4.44 2.47 -12.05
N GLY A 199 -3.40 1.63 -12.21
CA GLY A 199 -3.32 0.34 -11.54
C GLY A 199 -3.34 0.48 -10.02
N ALA A 200 -2.60 1.44 -9.48
CA ALA A 200 -2.61 1.76 -8.06
C ALA A 200 -3.99 2.24 -7.58
N LEU A 201 -4.61 3.19 -8.28
CA LEU A 201 -5.95 3.68 -7.96
C LEU A 201 -7.01 2.58 -8.03
N LEU A 202 -6.97 1.73 -9.07
CA LEU A 202 -7.89 0.59 -9.19
C LEU A 202 -7.72 -0.37 -8.02
N SER A 203 -6.49 -0.68 -7.63
CA SER A 203 -6.20 -1.55 -6.48
C SER A 203 -6.74 -0.95 -5.17
N VAL A 204 -6.56 0.35 -4.95
CA VAL A 204 -7.15 1.06 -3.79
C VAL A 204 -8.67 1.04 -3.85
N ALA A 205 -9.28 1.28 -5.02
CA ALA A 205 -10.72 1.24 -5.20
C ALA A 205 -11.29 -0.17 -4.88
N ILE A 206 -10.60 -1.24 -5.28
CA ILE A 206 -10.98 -2.61 -4.92
C ILE A 206 -10.93 -2.81 -3.41
N VAL A 207 -9.84 -2.39 -2.74
CA VAL A 207 -9.72 -2.48 -1.27
C VAL A 207 -10.85 -1.72 -0.58
N VAL A 208 -11.14 -0.49 -1.01
CA VAL A 208 -12.24 0.33 -0.48
C VAL A 208 -13.59 -0.35 -0.70
N THR A 209 -13.85 -0.90 -1.88
CA THR A 209 -15.10 -1.61 -2.18
C THR A 209 -15.27 -2.85 -1.30
N VAL A 210 -14.21 -3.64 -1.10
CA VAL A 210 -14.23 -4.81 -0.20
C VAL A 210 -14.56 -4.38 1.23
N LEU A 211 -13.94 -3.29 1.71
CA LEU A 211 -14.21 -2.75 3.04
C LEU A 211 -15.67 -2.26 3.16
N PHE A 212 -16.16 -1.51 2.18
CA PHE A 212 -17.56 -1.05 2.17
C PHE A 212 -18.56 -2.22 2.12
N ALA A 213 -18.31 -3.25 1.31
CA ALA A 213 -19.16 -4.42 1.26
C ALA A 213 -19.16 -5.17 2.60
N ALA A 214 -18.00 -5.35 3.21
CA ALA A 214 -17.85 -6.06 4.48
C ALA A 214 -18.50 -5.29 5.66
N PHE A 215 -18.21 -4.01 5.81
CA PHE A 215 -18.69 -3.20 6.93
C PHE A 215 -20.11 -2.67 6.72
N GLY A 216 -20.50 -2.35 5.49
CA GLY A 216 -21.89 -1.97 5.14
C GLY A 216 -22.88 -3.09 5.44
N LEU A 217 -22.54 -4.33 5.09
CA LEU A 217 -23.35 -5.51 5.43
C LEU A 217 -23.48 -5.70 6.95
N GLN A 218 -22.43 -5.46 7.71
CA GLN A 218 -22.46 -5.58 9.18
C GLN A 218 -23.39 -4.55 9.82
N ILE A 219 -23.34 -3.30 9.38
CA ILE A 219 -24.24 -2.23 9.86
C ILE A 219 -25.68 -2.58 9.51
N PHE A 220 -25.94 -3.09 8.31
CA PHE A 220 -27.28 -3.49 7.88
C PHE A 220 -27.83 -4.66 8.71
N VAL A 221 -27.02 -5.71 8.91
CA VAL A 221 -27.41 -6.89 9.70
C VAL A 221 -27.63 -6.53 11.18
N SER A 222 -26.81 -5.66 11.76
CA SER A 222 -26.99 -5.21 13.15
C SER A 222 -28.28 -4.42 13.32
N ASN A 223 -28.64 -3.55 12.39
CA ASN A 223 -29.90 -2.81 12.39
C ASN A 223 -31.13 -3.72 12.25
N LEU A 224 -31.06 -4.75 11.41
CA LEU A 224 -32.15 -5.75 11.28
C LEU A 224 -32.31 -6.56 12.56
N ARG A 225 -31.22 -6.92 13.23
CA ARG A 225 -31.25 -7.66 14.48
C ARG A 225 -31.83 -6.81 15.62
N CYS A 226 -31.50 -5.53 15.68
CA CYS A 226 -32.05 -4.59 16.65
C CYS A 226 -33.57 -4.40 16.44
N LYS A 227 -34.04 -4.23 15.18
CA LYS A 227 -35.46 -4.15 14.86
C LYS A 227 -36.23 -5.42 15.23
N ARG A 228 -35.65 -6.60 15.02
CA ARG A 228 -36.29 -7.88 15.42
C ARG A 228 -36.44 -7.99 16.95
N TRP A 229 -35.43 -7.52 17.70
CA TRP A 229 -35.43 -7.58 19.16
C TRP A 229 -36.45 -6.63 19.76
N THR A 230 -36.55 -5.39 19.26
CA THR A 230 -37.55 -4.41 19.69
C THR A 230 -38.99 -4.85 19.32
N GLY A 231 -39.17 -5.47 18.15
CA GLY A 231 -40.46 -6.04 17.75
C GLY A 231 -40.93 -7.15 18.70
N ASN A 232 -40.05 -8.04 19.13
CA ASN A 232 -40.39 -9.13 20.05
C ASN A 232 -40.70 -8.63 21.47
N LEU A 233 -40.06 -7.56 21.93
CA LEU A 233 -40.38 -6.93 23.23
C LEU A 233 -41.79 -6.29 23.22
N TRP A 234 -42.19 -5.69 22.11
CA TRP A 234 -43.54 -5.11 21.99
C TRP A 234 -44.63 -6.17 22.00
N THR A 235 -44.43 -7.26 21.31
CA THR A 235 -45.42 -8.37 21.25
C THR A 235 -45.52 -9.11 22.58
N SER A 236 -44.44 -9.28 23.33
CA SER A 236 -44.44 -9.88 24.66
C SER A 236 -45.18 -9.00 25.70
N LYS A 237 -44.98 -7.66 25.63
CA LYS A 237 -45.59 -6.70 26.54
C LYS A 237 -47.12 -6.52 26.29
N GLN A 238 -47.60 -6.81 25.09
CA GLN A 238 -49.05 -6.86 24.81
C GLN A 238 -49.70 -8.17 25.29
N ARG A 239 -48.96 -9.29 25.33
CA ARG A 239 -49.49 -10.58 25.77
C ARG A 239 -49.66 -10.66 27.29
N THR A 240 -48.92 -9.88 28.08
CA THR A 240 -49.02 -9.81 29.55
C THR A 240 -50.09 -8.82 30.05
N ARG A 241 -50.75 -8.09 29.15
CA ARG A 241 -51.85 -7.14 29.49
C ARG A 241 -53.24 -7.66 29.16
N ARG A 242 -53.39 -8.92 28.75
CA ARG A 242 -54.67 -9.61 28.59
C ARG A 242 -54.74 -10.72 29.64
#